data_189fa50d727e1f3fbce3f199922c8102
#
_entry.id   189fa50d727e1f3fbce3f199922c8102
#
_cell.length_a   1.000
_cell.length_b   1.000
_cell.length_c   1.000
_cell.angle_alpha   90.00
_cell.angle_beta   90.00
_cell.angle_gamma   90.00
#
_symmetry.space_group_name_H-M   'P 1'
#
loop_
_entity.id
_entity.type
_entity.pdbx_description
1 polymer ?
#
loop_
_entity_poly.entity_id
_entity_poly.type
_entity_poly.pdbx_seq_one_letter_code
_entity_poly.pdbx_strand_id
1 'polypeptide(L)'
;AWVRDTGATWVVNDEGDKRAVHWHFNAYGGLVDGLYFPWDKDEQIALKMAELSGCRRYRPDDMILEGGSITVDGEGTLVVTDQCLLSPGRTCSAVLEEEEDPESIWPKYHKKFEPWSEELRAYMDEHLKDYLGVEKVIWVKEGIDPEETNGHIDDVACFVRPGEVACIWTDDKAHPFYRVAHESYEALCAMTDA
;
A
#
# COMPACT_ATOMS: atom_id res chain seq x y z
N ALA A 1 14.43 10.12 -0.90
CA ALA A 1 13.41 9.22 -1.44
C ALA A 1 13.49 7.85 -0.77
N TRP A 2 12.37 7.34 -0.35
CA TRP A 2 12.21 6.01 0.19
C TRP A 2 11.87 5.05 -0.96
N VAL A 3 12.89 4.37 -1.49
CA VAL A 3 12.73 3.54 -2.71
C VAL A 3 11.79 2.35 -2.51
N ARG A 4 11.64 1.86 -1.28
CA ARG A 4 10.65 0.85 -0.94
C ARG A 4 9.24 1.32 -1.31
N ASP A 5 8.93 2.58 -1.04
CA ASP A 5 7.59 3.14 -1.13
C ASP A 5 7.30 3.78 -2.49
N THR A 6 8.29 4.49 -3.04
CA THR A 6 8.15 5.20 -4.32
C THR A 6 8.56 4.36 -5.54
N GLY A 7 9.21 3.21 -5.31
CA GLY A 7 9.68 2.33 -6.37
C GLY A 7 8.55 1.52 -7.00
N ALA A 8 8.84 0.96 -8.19
CA ALA A 8 7.90 0.06 -8.86
C ALA A 8 7.77 -1.27 -8.13
N THR A 9 6.55 -1.78 -8.03
CA THR A 9 6.31 -3.18 -7.68
C THR A 9 6.49 -4.03 -8.93
N TRP A 10 7.28 -5.08 -8.84
CA TRP A 10 7.57 -5.95 -9.97
C TRP A 10 6.70 -7.19 -9.94
N VAL A 11 6.02 -7.45 -11.05
CA VAL A 11 5.24 -8.66 -11.26
C VAL A 11 5.83 -9.48 -12.42
N VAL A 12 5.67 -10.78 -12.33
CA VAL A 12 6.17 -11.73 -13.33
C VAL A 12 5.08 -12.76 -13.62
N ASN A 13 4.90 -13.11 -14.90
CA ASN A 13 4.01 -14.18 -15.30
C ASN A 13 4.73 -15.54 -15.38
N ASP A 14 3.99 -16.61 -15.65
CA ASP A 14 4.52 -17.98 -15.76
C ASP A 14 5.56 -18.14 -16.89
N GLU A 15 5.55 -17.25 -17.87
CA GLU A 15 6.50 -17.23 -18.99
C GLU A 15 7.80 -16.47 -18.64
N GLY A 16 7.86 -15.86 -17.46
CA GLY A 16 9.00 -15.06 -16.99
C GLY A 16 9.01 -13.61 -17.47
N ASP A 17 7.97 -13.17 -18.13
CA ASP A 17 7.81 -11.77 -18.56
C ASP A 17 7.57 -10.87 -17.36
N LYS A 18 8.37 -9.82 -17.27
CA LYS A 18 8.30 -8.83 -16.15
C LYS A 18 7.51 -7.59 -16.54
N ARG A 19 6.76 -7.08 -15.58
CA ARG A 19 6.09 -5.77 -15.66
C ARG A 19 6.34 -4.99 -14.38
N ALA A 20 6.36 -3.68 -14.50
CA ALA A 20 6.41 -2.76 -13.38
C ALA A 20 5.00 -2.24 -13.08
N VAL A 21 4.54 -2.38 -11.87
CA VAL A 21 3.33 -1.66 -11.41
C VAL A 21 3.80 -0.34 -10.81
N HIS A 22 3.34 0.74 -11.39
CA HIS A 22 3.65 2.11 -10.99
C HIS A 22 2.43 2.70 -10.28
N TRP A 23 2.36 2.53 -8.99
CA TRP A 23 1.31 3.11 -8.14
C TRP A 23 1.40 4.63 -8.10
N HIS A 24 0.30 5.31 -7.75
CA HIS A 24 0.38 6.71 -7.37
C HIS A 24 1.01 6.84 -5.98
N PHE A 25 1.87 7.84 -5.83
CA PHE A 25 2.52 8.19 -4.59
C PHE A 25 2.19 9.64 -4.22
N ASN A 26 1.80 9.87 -2.97
CA ASN A 26 1.38 11.18 -2.49
C ASN A 26 2.01 11.56 -1.14
N ALA A 27 3.24 11.15 -0.90
CA ALA A 27 3.97 11.45 0.33
C ALA A 27 3.25 10.98 1.61
N TYR A 28 2.67 9.76 1.57
CA TYR A 28 2.04 9.07 2.70
C TYR A 28 0.70 9.64 3.18
N GLY A 29 0.05 10.46 2.38
CA GLY A 29 -1.27 10.99 2.77
C GLY A 29 -1.70 12.25 2.03
N GLY A 30 -0.90 12.72 1.09
CA GLY A 30 -1.22 13.86 0.24
C GLY A 30 -1.43 15.14 1.03
N LEU A 31 -2.54 15.83 0.75
CA LEU A 31 -2.90 17.07 1.47
C LEU A 31 -3.70 16.82 2.76
N VAL A 32 -4.03 15.57 3.06
CA VAL A 32 -4.80 15.21 4.26
C VAL A 32 -3.86 15.06 5.45
N ASP A 33 -2.90 14.15 5.34
CA ASP A 33 -1.94 13.79 6.39
C ASP A 33 -0.55 13.45 5.85
N GLY A 34 -0.22 13.87 4.60
CA GLY A 34 1.08 13.65 3.98
C GLY A 34 2.23 14.35 4.69
N LEU A 35 3.40 13.72 4.64
CA LEU A 35 4.59 14.20 5.36
C LEU A 35 5.26 15.40 4.70
N TYR A 36 5.12 15.59 3.41
CA TYR A 36 5.76 16.67 2.67
C TYR A 36 5.08 17.01 1.35
N PHE A 37 5.37 18.18 0.84
CA PHE A 37 4.97 18.69 -0.47
C PHE A 37 6.11 19.56 -1.04
N PRO A 38 6.36 19.52 -2.35
CA PRO A 38 5.77 18.66 -3.39
C PRO A 38 6.40 17.25 -3.40
N TRP A 39 5.68 16.27 -3.96
CA TRP A 39 6.14 14.88 -4.14
C TRP A 39 6.30 14.45 -5.60
N ASP A 40 6.24 15.38 -6.54
CA ASP A 40 6.30 15.16 -7.98
C ASP A 40 7.52 14.35 -8.44
N LYS A 41 8.67 14.52 -7.76
CA LYS A 41 9.90 13.77 -8.07
C LYS A 41 9.84 12.33 -7.57
N ASP A 42 9.28 12.11 -6.39
CA ASP A 42 9.12 10.78 -5.82
C ASP A 42 8.09 9.98 -6.60
N GLU A 43 7.02 10.61 -7.03
CA GLU A 43 6.01 10.05 -7.92
C GLU A 43 6.59 9.55 -9.26
N GLN A 44 7.72 10.10 -9.73
CA GLN A 44 8.37 9.67 -10.97
C GLN A 44 9.32 8.48 -10.81
N ILE A 45 9.64 8.03 -9.60
CA ILE A 45 10.68 7.02 -9.37
C ILE A 45 10.30 5.69 -10.01
N ALA A 46 9.08 5.20 -9.81
CA ALA A 46 8.63 3.95 -10.42
C ALA A 46 8.67 3.98 -11.96
N LEU A 47 8.32 5.12 -12.57
CA LEU A 47 8.47 5.32 -14.01
C LEU A 47 9.93 5.18 -14.44
N LYS A 48 10.85 5.86 -13.75
CA LYS A 48 12.29 5.80 -14.05
C LYS A 48 12.86 4.39 -13.91
N MET A 49 12.41 3.65 -12.89
CA MET A 49 12.81 2.26 -12.71
C MET A 49 12.32 1.38 -13.87
N ALA A 50 11.08 1.54 -14.32
CA ALA A 50 10.54 0.83 -15.47
C ALA A 50 11.31 1.15 -16.76
N GLU A 51 11.60 2.42 -17.03
CA GLU A 51 12.40 2.87 -18.17
C GLU A 51 13.81 2.26 -18.15
N LEU A 52 14.52 2.32 -17.02
CA LEU A 52 15.87 1.78 -16.86
C LEU A 52 15.93 0.27 -17.04
N SER A 53 14.89 -0.44 -16.64
CA SER A 53 14.81 -1.91 -16.78
C SER A 53 14.36 -2.35 -18.17
N GLY A 54 13.87 -1.45 -19.01
CA GLY A 54 13.27 -1.75 -20.30
C GLY A 54 11.95 -2.52 -20.21
N CYS A 55 11.32 -2.55 -19.03
CA CYS A 55 10.07 -3.25 -18.82
C CYS A 55 8.86 -2.35 -19.14
N ARG A 56 7.80 -2.98 -19.66
CA ARG A 56 6.49 -2.30 -19.72
C ARG A 56 5.96 -2.07 -18.31
N ARG A 57 5.13 -1.04 -18.16
CA ARG A 57 4.48 -0.73 -16.90
C ARG A 57 2.96 -0.80 -16.98
N TYR A 58 2.36 -1.13 -15.86
CA TYR A 58 0.97 -0.85 -15.54
C TYR A 58 0.90 0.43 -14.72
N ARG A 59 -0.14 1.22 -14.93
CA ARG A 59 -0.42 2.43 -14.15
C ARG A 59 -1.87 2.38 -13.72
N PRO A 60 -2.17 1.98 -12.49
CA PRO A 60 -3.50 2.14 -11.92
C PRO A 60 -3.87 3.61 -11.84
N ASP A 61 -5.00 4.01 -12.45
CA ASP A 61 -5.32 5.42 -12.60
C ASP A 61 -5.69 6.10 -11.27
N ASP A 62 -6.23 5.35 -10.32
CA ASP A 62 -6.86 5.90 -9.11
C ASP A 62 -6.35 5.25 -7.82
N MET A 63 -5.21 4.56 -7.84
CA MET A 63 -4.74 3.80 -6.68
C MET A 63 -3.44 4.36 -6.13
N ILE A 64 -3.50 4.87 -4.91
CA ILE A 64 -2.33 5.28 -4.14
C ILE A 64 -1.88 4.10 -3.30
N LEU A 65 -0.60 3.72 -3.46
CA LEU A 65 -0.01 2.62 -2.73
C LEU A 65 1.51 2.77 -2.65
N GLU A 66 2.04 2.51 -1.49
CA GLU A 66 3.46 2.44 -1.20
C GLU A 66 3.93 0.98 -1.11
N GLY A 67 5.17 0.70 -1.51
CA GLY A 67 5.71 -0.66 -1.45
C GLY A 67 5.81 -1.24 -0.04
N GLY A 68 5.96 -0.38 0.99
CA GLY A 68 5.95 -0.77 2.41
C GLY A 68 4.55 -1.11 2.94
N SER A 69 3.49 -0.67 2.25
CA SER A 69 2.11 -0.99 2.63
C SER A 69 1.67 -2.40 2.25
N ILE A 70 2.52 -3.16 1.55
CA ILE A 70 2.23 -4.52 1.07
C ILE A 70 3.35 -5.49 1.41
N THR A 71 2.98 -6.74 1.73
CA THR A 71 3.90 -7.87 1.76
C THR A 71 3.26 -9.08 1.10
N VAL A 72 3.98 -9.74 0.19
CA VAL A 72 3.49 -10.85 -0.62
C VAL A 72 4.38 -12.09 -0.41
N ASP A 73 3.79 -13.28 -0.52
CA ASP A 73 4.53 -14.54 -0.43
C ASP A 73 5.08 -15.04 -1.79
N GLY A 74 4.65 -14.42 -2.90
CA GLY A 74 4.98 -14.83 -4.25
C GLY A 74 4.17 -16.03 -4.76
N GLU A 75 3.24 -16.57 -3.96
CA GLU A 75 2.38 -17.71 -4.28
C GLU A 75 0.89 -17.40 -4.09
N GLY A 76 0.52 -16.12 -4.21
CA GLY A 76 -0.87 -15.69 -4.26
C GLY A 76 -1.44 -15.10 -2.98
N THR A 77 -0.62 -14.93 -1.92
CA THR A 77 -1.07 -14.30 -0.67
C THR A 77 -0.44 -12.93 -0.46
N LEU A 78 -1.26 -11.98 -0.08
CA LEU A 78 -0.90 -10.60 0.25
C LEU A 78 -1.36 -10.25 1.67
N VAL A 79 -0.56 -9.52 2.42
CA VAL A 79 -0.97 -8.90 3.68
C VAL A 79 -0.85 -7.39 3.59
N VAL A 80 -1.86 -6.70 4.11
CA VAL A 80 -1.99 -5.22 4.13
C VAL A 80 -2.61 -4.77 5.45
N THR A 81 -2.62 -3.45 5.71
CA THR A 81 -3.33 -2.88 6.86
C THR A 81 -4.54 -2.05 6.44
N ASP A 82 -5.63 -2.13 7.21
CA ASP A 82 -6.79 -1.25 7.09
C ASP A 82 -6.37 0.21 7.29
N GLN A 83 -5.60 0.45 8.34
CA GLN A 83 -5.16 1.77 8.74
C GLN A 83 -4.49 2.52 7.60
N CYS A 84 -3.60 1.87 6.84
CA CYS A 84 -2.92 2.50 5.72
C CYS A 84 -3.85 2.63 4.50
N LEU A 85 -4.27 1.51 3.92
CA LEU A 85 -4.89 1.52 2.59
C LEU A 85 -6.30 2.11 2.55
N LEU A 86 -7.03 2.08 3.68
CA LEU A 86 -8.40 2.61 3.76
C LEU A 86 -8.46 4.01 4.36
N SER A 87 -7.31 4.64 4.60
CA SER A 87 -7.23 5.98 5.21
C SER A 87 -7.70 7.10 4.27
N PRO A 88 -8.10 8.26 4.83
CA PRO A 88 -8.51 9.42 4.03
C PRO A 88 -7.42 9.91 3.07
N GLY A 89 -6.16 9.78 3.45
CA GLY A 89 -5.01 10.28 2.70
C GLY A 89 -4.53 9.35 1.58
N ARG A 90 -5.21 8.23 1.33
CA ARG A 90 -4.85 7.26 0.28
C ARG A 90 -5.89 7.26 -0.85
N THR A 91 -6.20 6.11 -1.38
CA THR A 91 -7.06 5.91 -2.57
C THR A 91 -8.44 6.57 -2.48
N CYS A 92 -9.01 6.77 -1.28
CA CYS A 92 -10.28 7.48 -1.14
C CYS A 92 -10.24 8.95 -1.58
N SER A 93 -9.05 9.57 -1.67
CA SER A 93 -8.84 10.96 -2.09
C SER A 93 -8.01 11.09 -3.37
N ALA A 94 -7.93 10.03 -4.16
CA ALA A 94 -6.95 9.91 -5.25
C ALA A 94 -7.31 10.62 -6.55
N VAL A 95 -8.50 11.15 -6.71
CA VAL A 95 -8.92 11.73 -7.99
C VAL A 95 -8.45 13.19 -8.09
N LEU A 96 -7.61 13.46 -9.10
CA LEU A 96 -7.23 14.82 -9.48
C LEU A 96 -8.32 15.39 -10.40
N GLU A 97 -8.79 16.59 -10.13
CA GLU A 97 -9.59 17.35 -11.11
C GLU A 97 -8.72 17.81 -12.26
N GLU A 98 -9.20 17.59 -13.50
CA GLU A 98 -8.58 18.12 -14.72
C GLU A 98 -8.74 19.64 -14.87
N GLU A 99 -9.62 20.28 -14.13
CA GLU A 99 -9.75 21.74 -14.14
C GLU A 99 -8.65 22.38 -13.32
N GLU A 100 -7.59 22.74 -14.01
CA GLU A 100 -6.51 23.56 -13.50
C GLU A 100 -7.05 24.93 -13.07
N ASP A 101 -7.05 25.22 -11.78
CA ASP A 101 -7.01 26.60 -11.31
C ASP A 101 -5.58 27.09 -11.51
N PRO A 102 -5.29 27.96 -12.53
CA PRO A 102 -3.93 28.38 -12.83
C PRO A 102 -3.26 29.15 -11.68
N GLU A 103 -4.01 29.59 -10.67
CA GLU A 103 -3.52 30.30 -9.50
C GLU A 103 -3.30 29.35 -8.30
N SER A 104 -3.79 28.11 -8.35
CA SER A 104 -3.61 27.14 -7.28
C SER A 104 -2.36 26.30 -7.50
N ILE A 105 -1.43 26.35 -6.56
CA ILE A 105 -0.27 25.45 -6.52
C ILE A 105 -0.63 24.08 -5.90
N TRP A 106 -1.86 23.90 -5.43
CA TRP A 106 -2.33 22.72 -4.74
C TRP A 106 -3.22 21.87 -5.65
N PRO A 107 -2.93 20.55 -5.75
CA PRO A 107 -3.84 19.65 -6.45
C PRO A 107 -5.22 19.65 -5.77
N LYS A 108 -6.28 19.60 -6.57
CA LYS A 108 -7.63 19.41 -6.05
C LYS A 108 -7.94 17.93 -6.03
N TYR A 109 -8.40 17.45 -4.89
CA TYR A 109 -8.82 16.07 -4.71
C TYR A 109 -10.33 16.00 -4.51
N HIS A 110 -10.94 15.04 -5.19
CA HIS A 110 -12.29 14.60 -4.87
C HIS A 110 -12.24 13.36 -4.00
N LYS A 111 -13.14 13.32 -3.03
CA LYS A 111 -13.38 12.12 -2.27
C LYS A 111 -14.11 11.11 -3.14
N LYS A 112 -13.44 10.03 -3.54
CA LYS A 112 -13.99 8.95 -4.33
C LYS A 112 -14.74 7.93 -3.47
N PHE A 113 -14.20 7.65 -2.29
CA PHE A 113 -14.76 6.68 -1.34
C PHE A 113 -14.85 7.26 0.06
N GLU A 114 -15.76 6.75 0.87
CA GLU A 114 -15.70 6.96 2.31
C GLU A 114 -14.52 6.18 2.90
N PRO A 115 -13.66 6.81 3.73
CA PRO A 115 -12.58 6.10 4.41
C PRO A 115 -13.11 4.91 5.22
N TRP A 116 -12.34 3.83 5.28
CA TRP A 116 -12.66 2.58 5.99
C TRP A 116 -14.00 1.94 5.61
N SER A 117 -14.56 2.29 4.45
CA SER A 117 -15.81 1.70 3.96
C SER A 117 -15.59 0.31 3.35
N GLU A 118 -16.64 -0.52 3.38
CA GLU A 118 -16.67 -1.81 2.68
C GLU A 118 -16.52 -1.64 1.15
N GLU A 119 -17.03 -0.53 0.61
CA GLU A 119 -16.88 -0.21 -0.82
C GLU A 119 -15.42 0.03 -1.19
N LEU A 120 -14.70 0.83 -0.40
CA LEU A 120 -13.26 1.05 -0.60
C LEU A 120 -12.48 -0.26 -0.44
N ARG A 121 -12.80 -1.07 0.57
CA ARG A 121 -12.16 -2.36 0.79
C ARG A 121 -12.36 -3.30 -0.41
N ALA A 122 -13.59 -3.42 -0.91
CA ALA A 122 -13.88 -4.26 -2.07
C ALA A 122 -13.14 -3.77 -3.33
N TYR A 123 -13.08 -2.46 -3.53
CA TYR A 123 -12.29 -1.85 -4.60
C TYR A 123 -10.80 -2.20 -4.48
N MET A 124 -10.22 -2.05 -3.29
CA MET A 124 -8.81 -2.39 -3.04
C MET A 124 -8.53 -3.87 -3.24
N ASP A 125 -9.41 -4.77 -2.74
CA ASP A 125 -9.27 -6.21 -2.93
C ASP A 125 -9.23 -6.60 -4.41
N GLU A 126 -10.14 -6.07 -5.22
CA GLU A 126 -10.18 -6.33 -6.67
C GLU A 126 -8.89 -5.87 -7.35
N HIS A 127 -8.49 -4.62 -7.12
CA HIS A 127 -7.33 -4.05 -7.79
C HIS A 127 -6.00 -4.66 -7.33
N LEU A 128 -5.86 -4.97 -6.04
CA LEU A 128 -4.67 -5.66 -5.54
C LEU A 128 -4.54 -7.05 -6.17
N LYS A 129 -5.64 -7.78 -6.33
CA LYS A 129 -5.64 -9.08 -7.02
C LYS A 129 -5.27 -8.95 -8.49
N ASP A 130 -5.87 -7.99 -9.18
CA ASP A 130 -5.65 -7.78 -10.61
C ASP A 130 -4.21 -7.36 -10.93
N TYR A 131 -3.65 -6.42 -10.17
CA TYR A 131 -2.33 -5.89 -10.46
C TYR A 131 -1.17 -6.72 -9.89
N LEU A 132 -1.37 -7.42 -8.77
CA LEU A 132 -0.33 -8.21 -8.11
C LEU A 132 -0.43 -9.71 -8.41
N GLY A 133 -1.53 -10.18 -9.03
CA GLY A 133 -1.74 -11.59 -9.30
C GLY A 133 -1.94 -12.42 -8.04
N VAL A 134 -2.43 -11.82 -6.96
CA VAL A 134 -2.71 -12.52 -5.71
C VAL A 134 -4.16 -13.02 -5.69
N GLU A 135 -4.37 -14.14 -5.03
CA GLU A 135 -5.70 -14.75 -4.86
C GLU A 135 -6.35 -14.35 -3.54
N LYS A 136 -5.52 -14.12 -2.51
CA LYS A 136 -5.95 -13.87 -1.14
C LYS A 136 -5.31 -12.59 -0.60
N VAL A 137 -6.15 -11.70 -0.05
CA VAL A 137 -5.71 -10.51 0.69
C VAL A 137 -6.06 -10.67 2.16
N ILE A 138 -5.06 -10.60 3.01
CA ILE A 138 -5.20 -10.64 4.48
C ILE A 138 -5.12 -9.21 5.00
N TRP A 139 -6.16 -8.77 5.68
CA TRP A 139 -6.25 -7.44 6.27
C TRP A 139 -5.93 -7.49 7.75
N VAL A 140 -4.84 -6.84 8.12
CA VAL A 140 -4.49 -6.52 9.50
C VAL A 140 -5.05 -5.15 9.83
N LYS A 141 -5.53 -4.95 11.04
CA LYS A 141 -6.27 -3.73 11.37
C LYS A 141 -5.39 -2.49 11.40
N GLU A 142 -4.26 -2.54 12.09
CA GLU A 142 -3.41 -1.40 12.38
C GLU A 142 -1.92 -1.76 12.21
N GLY A 143 -1.10 -0.75 11.87
CA GLY A 143 0.36 -0.80 11.97
C GLY A 143 0.88 -0.13 13.23
N ILE A 144 2.21 0.05 13.31
CA ILE A 144 2.87 0.59 14.51
C ILE A 144 3.38 2.02 14.35
N ASP A 145 3.35 2.55 13.15
CA ASP A 145 3.85 3.89 12.83
C ASP A 145 2.75 4.77 12.20
N PRO A 146 1.79 5.25 13.03
CA PRO A 146 0.66 6.02 12.52
C PRO A 146 1.04 7.45 12.11
N GLU A 147 2.19 7.98 12.57
CA GLU A 147 2.58 9.38 12.36
C GLU A 147 3.47 9.57 11.13
N GLU A 148 4.15 8.52 10.64
CA GLU A 148 5.01 8.60 9.46
C GLU A 148 4.39 7.92 8.24
N THR A 149 4.22 6.59 8.29
CA THR A 149 3.72 5.80 7.15
C THR A 149 2.22 5.57 7.19
N ASN A 150 1.56 5.96 8.28
CA ASN A 150 0.16 5.69 8.56
C ASN A 150 -0.13 4.18 8.67
N GLY A 151 0.80 3.46 9.29
CA GLY A 151 0.62 2.06 9.63
C GLY A 151 0.94 1.07 8.52
N HIS A 152 2.09 1.20 7.87
CA HIS A 152 2.58 0.22 6.92
C HIS A 152 2.65 -1.20 7.49
N ILE A 153 2.43 -2.20 6.64
CA ILE A 153 2.48 -3.61 7.05
C ILE A 153 3.91 -4.11 7.26
N ASP A 154 4.90 -3.58 6.55
CA ASP A 154 6.29 -4.04 6.64
C ASP A 154 6.94 -3.72 7.99
N ASP A 155 6.39 -2.79 8.75
CA ASP A 155 6.74 -2.54 10.16
C ASP A 155 6.12 -3.56 11.13
N VAL A 156 5.12 -4.32 10.70
CA VAL A 156 4.36 -5.27 11.54
C VAL A 156 4.65 -6.71 11.18
N ALA A 157 4.68 -7.03 9.89
CA ALA A 157 4.81 -8.39 9.41
C ALA A 157 5.48 -8.45 8.03
N CYS A 158 6.21 -9.53 7.78
CA CYS A 158 6.73 -9.82 6.44
C CYS A 158 6.75 -11.33 6.19
N PHE A 159 6.54 -11.73 4.93
CA PHE A 159 6.75 -13.11 4.53
C PHE A 159 8.25 -13.45 4.53
N VAL A 160 8.60 -14.56 5.16
CA VAL A 160 9.95 -15.14 5.12
C VAL A 160 10.07 -16.22 4.05
N ARG A 161 8.94 -16.83 3.71
CA ARG A 161 8.71 -17.75 2.58
C ARG A 161 7.20 -17.98 2.44
N PRO A 162 6.74 -18.63 1.34
CA PRO A 162 5.32 -18.93 1.16
C PRO A 162 4.73 -19.64 2.37
N GLY A 163 3.60 -19.10 2.85
CA GLY A 163 2.88 -19.62 4.01
C GLY A 163 3.52 -19.35 5.38
N GLU A 164 4.70 -18.69 5.45
CA GLU A 164 5.33 -18.35 6.73
C GLU A 164 5.57 -16.85 6.86
N VAL A 165 5.05 -16.26 7.93
CA VAL A 165 5.13 -14.83 8.24
C VAL A 165 5.92 -14.62 9.53
N ALA A 166 6.90 -13.72 9.49
CA ALA A 166 7.46 -13.12 10.70
C ALA A 166 6.63 -11.90 11.08
N CYS A 167 6.26 -11.76 12.34
CA CYS A 167 5.53 -10.60 12.83
C CYS A 167 6.13 -10.06 14.13
N ILE A 168 5.84 -8.80 14.41
CA ILE A 168 6.24 -8.19 15.70
C ILE A 168 5.56 -8.93 16.86
N TRP A 169 6.27 -9.00 17.99
CA TRP A 169 5.73 -9.60 19.20
C TRP A 169 6.30 -8.95 20.46
N THR A 170 5.47 -8.86 21.48
CA THR A 170 5.89 -8.51 22.84
C THR A 170 4.96 -9.14 23.85
N ASP A 171 5.51 -9.66 24.97
CA ASP A 171 4.75 -10.15 26.12
C ASP A 171 4.49 -9.04 27.17
N ASP A 172 5.13 -7.90 27.02
CA ASP A 172 4.95 -6.77 27.93
C ASP A 172 3.63 -6.03 27.64
N LYS A 173 2.65 -6.26 28.52
CA LYS A 173 1.33 -5.61 28.43
C LYS A 173 1.36 -4.09 28.54
N ALA A 174 2.46 -3.52 29.06
CA ALA A 174 2.64 -2.07 29.14
C ALA A 174 3.27 -1.48 27.86
N HIS A 175 3.76 -2.33 26.97
CA HIS A 175 4.36 -1.88 25.72
C HIS A 175 3.33 -1.23 24.79
N PRO A 176 3.62 -0.07 24.18
CA PRO A 176 2.66 0.65 23.30
C PRO A 176 2.09 -0.23 22.19
N PHE A 177 2.89 -1.14 21.65
CA PHE A 177 2.49 -1.99 20.52
C PHE A 177 1.96 -3.38 20.94
N TYR A 178 1.75 -3.63 22.26
CA TYR A 178 1.24 -4.91 22.72
C TYR A 178 -0.07 -5.31 22.03
N ARG A 179 -1.04 -4.40 21.99
CA ARG A 179 -2.34 -4.65 21.37
C ARG A 179 -2.21 -4.95 19.88
N VAL A 180 -1.49 -4.09 19.14
CA VAL A 180 -1.32 -4.23 17.70
C VAL A 180 -0.62 -5.54 17.35
N ALA A 181 0.46 -5.91 18.09
CA ALA A 181 1.19 -7.16 17.88
C ALA A 181 0.28 -8.38 18.05
N HIS A 182 -0.53 -8.40 19.12
CA HIS A 182 -1.42 -9.53 19.39
C HIS A 182 -2.59 -9.62 18.41
N GLU A 183 -3.27 -8.51 18.11
CA GLU A 183 -4.36 -8.46 17.13
C GLU A 183 -3.87 -8.86 15.73
N SER A 184 -2.67 -8.43 15.33
CA SER A 184 -2.05 -8.80 14.06
C SER A 184 -1.72 -10.30 14.00
N TYR A 185 -1.15 -10.84 15.06
CA TYR A 185 -0.87 -12.27 15.16
C TYR A 185 -2.15 -13.11 15.06
N GLU A 186 -3.22 -12.73 15.78
CA GLU A 186 -4.52 -13.41 15.72
C GLU A 186 -5.12 -13.36 14.31
N ALA A 187 -5.07 -12.20 13.64
CA ALA A 187 -5.56 -12.06 12.27
C ALA A 187 -4.78 -12.94 11.28
N LEU A 188 -3.45 -12.98 11.39
CA LEU A 188 -2.60 -13.82 10.56
C LEU A 188 -2.88 -15.31 10.79
N CYS A 189 -3.02 -15.75 12.05
CA CYS A 189 -3.34 -17.14 12.38
C CYS A 189 -4.72 -17.57 11.88
N ALA A 190 -5.73 -16.70 11.98
CA ALA A 190 -7.10 -17.00 11.55
C ALA A 190 -7.22 -17.25 10.04
N MET A 191 -6.25 -16.79 9.24
CA MET A 191 -6.29 -16.87 7.77
C MET A 191 -5.45 -18.03 7.21
N THR A 192 -4.75 -18.78 8.06
CA THR A 192 -3.86 -19.88 7.61
C THR A 192 -4.59 -21.18 7.32
N ASP A 193 -5.81 -21.36 7.82
CA ASP A 193 -6.56 -22.62 7.74
C ASP A 193 -7.70 -22.62 6.69
N ALA A 194 -7.63 -21.74 5.68
CA ALA A 194 -8.65 -21.65 4.63
C ALA A 194 -8.24 -22.34 3.35
#